data_d8569a38878f75dc38ce49ce886370ac
#
_entry.id   d8569a38878f75dc38ce49ce886370ac
#
_cell.length_a   1.000
_cell.length_b   1.000
_cell.length_c   1.000
_cell.angle_alpha   90.00
_cell.angle_beta   90.00
_cell.angle_gamma   90.00
#
_symmetry.space_group_name_H-M   'P 1'
#
loop_
_entity.id
_entity.type
_entity.pdbx_description
1 polymer ?
#
loop_
_entity_poly.entity_id
_entity_poly.type
_entity_poly.pdbx_seq_one_letter_code
_entity_poly.pdbx_strand_id
1 'polypeptide(L)'
;DLKKGFVDIIIGTHRLLSADVEFKDLGLLIIDEEQRFGVSHKEKIKQLKANVDVLTLTATPIPRTLNMALSGLRDISLIETPPRDRLAVHTVVAPFSSRLIASAIKQELERSGQVYYIHNRIEDIDRMARLVEKLVPQARVITIHGQMPGRELEKRMSAFIDQKYNVLVSTTIIENGIDIPLVNTLIVDGADLYGLAQLYQLRGRVGRSSRQAYAYFLVPPLSELTFEARE
;
A
#
# COMPACT_ATOMS: atom_id res chain seq x y z
N ASP A 1 -5.53 31.43 -3.25
CA ASP A 1 -4.53 31.55 -4.28
C ASP A 1 -4.88 30.76 -5.55
N LEU A 2 -5.46 29.53 -5.45
CA LEU A 2 -5.96 28.75 -6.60
C LEU A 2 -6.98 29.53 -7.45
N LYS A 3 -7.99 30.10 -6.80
CA LYS A 3 -9.03 30.91 -7.46
C LYS A 3 -8.47 32.16 -8.15
N LYS A 4 -7.34 32.70 -7.68
CA LYS A 4 -6.66 33.85 -8.28
C LYS A 4 -5.67 33.47 -9.40
N GLY A 5 -5.33 32.17 -9.53
CA GLY A 5 -4.39 31.67 -10.52
C GLY A 5 -2.93 31.96 -10.20
N PHE A 6 -2.56 32.02 -8.92
CA PHE A 6 -1.16 32.18 -8.49
C PHE A 6 -0.47 30.84 -8.24
N VAL A 7 -1.17 29.71 -8.48
CA VAL A 7 -0.65 28.37 -8.29
C VAL A 7 -0.83 27.62 -9.59
N ASP A 8 0.25 27.15 -10.20
CA ASP A 8 0.27 26.42 -11.46
C ASP A 8 0.05 24.92 -11.25
N ILE A 9 0.56 24.35 -10.16
CA ILE A 9 0.45 22.93 -9.83
C ILE A 9 0.08 22.79 -8.36
N ILE A 10 -0.96 21.99 -8.09
CA ILE A 10 -1.33 21.61 -6.72
C ILE A 10 -1.39 20.10 -6.60
N ILE A 11 -0.82 19.57 -5.51
CA ILE A 11 -0.85 18.15 -5.16
C ILE A 11 -1.55 18.01 -3.82
N GLY A 12 -2.49 17.09 -3.73
CA GLY A 12 -3.24 16.86 -2.50
C GLY A 12 -4.10 15.60 -2.56
N THR A 13 -4.84 15.38 -1.51
CA THR A 13 -5.77 14.25 -1.36
C THR A 13 -7.16 14.62 -1.95
N HIS A 14 -8.15 13.76 -1.74
CA HIS A 14 -9.55 14.02 -2.07
C HIS A 14 -10.08 15.37 -1.53
N ARG A 15 -9.39 16.02 -0.60
CA ARG A 15 -9.68 17.37 -0.12
C ARG A 15 -9.71 18.40 -1.26
N LEU A 16 -8.93 18.21 -2.32
CA LEU A 16 -8.94 19.07 -3.51
C LEU A 16 -10.25 19.01 -4.30
N LEU A 17 -11.06 17.97 -4.08
CA LEU A 17 -12.37 17.80 -4.69
C LEU A 17 -13.51 18.38 -3.83
N SER A 18 -13.23 19.03 -2.71
CA SER A 18 -14.24 19.61 -1.84
C SER A 18 -14.90 20.84 -2.50
N ALA A 19 -16.15 21.14 -2.13
CA ALA A 19 -16.94 22.19 -2.78
C ALA A 19 -16.39 23.60 -2.61
N ASP A 20 -15.59 23.83 -1.58
CA ASP A 20 -14.94 25.10 -1.26
C ASP A 20 -13.60 25.33 -2.00
N VAL A 21 -13.15 24.34 -2.80
CA VAL A 21 -11.96 24.45 -3.63
C VAL A 21 -12.36 24.84 -5.04
N GLU A 22 -11.94 26.03 -5.45
CA GLU A 22 -12.21 26.58 -6.78
C GLU A 22 -10.89 26.80 -7.53
N PHE A 23 -10.83 26.31 -8.76
CA PHE A 23 -9.72 26.52 -9.68
C PHE A 23 -10.07 27.66 -10.65
N LYS A 24 -9.11 28.55 -10.95
CA LYS A 24 -9.34 29.62 -11.91
C LYS A 24 -9.48 29.08 -13.34
N ASP A 25 -8.54 28.22 -13.73
CA ASP A 25 -8.48 27.60 -15.05
C ASP A 25 -7.71 26.28 -14.95
N LEU A 26 -8.45 25.18 -14.83
CA LEU A 26 -7.90 23.85 -14.66
C LEU A 26 -7.75 23.18 -16.03
N GLY A 27 -6.52 22.98 -16.51
CA GLY A 27 -6.23 22.35 -17.80
C GLY A 27 -6.05 20.84 -17.71
N LEU A 28 -5.43 20.35 -16.62
CA LEU A 28 -5.12 18.93 -16.45
C LEU A 28 -5.46 18.46 -15.03
N LEU A 29 -6.15 17.33 -14.93
CA LEU A 29 -6.43 16.62 -13.70
C LEU A 29 -5.76 15.25 -13.73
N ILE A 30 -4.85 15.01 -12.79
CA ILE A 30 -4.18 13.70 -12.62
C ILE A 30 -4.78 13.01 -11.39
N ILE A 31 -5.25 11.77 -11.56
CA ILE A 31 -5.90 10.98 -10.51
C ILE A 31 -5.13 9.67 -10.34
N ASP A 32 -4.61 9.45 -9.14
CA ASP A 32 -4.02 8.16 -8.77
C ASP A 32 -5.06 7.30 -8.03
N GLU A 33 -5.14 6.00 -8.40
CA GLU A 33 -6.02 5.02 -7.76
C GLU A 33 -7.51 5.46 -7.71
N GLU A 34 -8.10 5.88 -8.85
CA GLU A 34 -9.50 6.37 -8.97
C GLU A 34 -10.52 5.46 -8.27
N GLN A 35 -10.26 4.15 -8.17
CA GLN A 35 -11.14 3.18 -7.53
C GLN A 35 -11.34 3.44 -6.03
N ARG A 36 -10.41 4.12 -5.38
CA ARG A 36 -10.47 4.44 -3.94
C ARG A 36 -11.37 5.62 -3.61
N PHE A 37 -11.82 6.37 -4.61
CA PHE A 37 -12.71 7.50 -4.41
C PHE A 37 -14.17 7.04 -4.21
N GLY A 38 -14.84 7.66 -3.24
CA GLY A 38 -16.28 7.47 -3.01
C GLY A 38 -17.14 8.04 -4.15
N VAL A 39 -18.43 7.69 -4.14
CA VAL A 39 -19.39 8.06 -5.21
C VAL A 39 -19.44 9.56 -5.47
N SER A 40 -19.54 10.37 -4.41
CA SER A 40 -19.60 11.84 -4.51
C SER A 40 -18.36 12.46 -5.17
N HIS A 41 -17.18 11.95 -4.84
CA HIS A 41 -15.94 12.41 -5.47
C HIS A 41 -15.88 12.00 -6.94
N LYS A 42 -16.34 10.79 -7.29
CA LYS A 42 -16.41 10.32 -8.68
C LYS A 42 -17.37 11.16 -9.53
N GLU A 43 -18.48 11.60 -8.96
CA GLU A 43 -19.42 12.52 -9.66
C GLU A 43 -18.77 13.87 -9.93
N LYS A 44 -18.07 14.44 -8.94
CA LYS A 44 -17.34 15.70 -9.14
C LYS A 44 -16.22 15.58 -10.17
N ILE A 45 -15.48 14.46 -10.15
CA ILE A 45 -14.48 14.14 -11.17
C ILE A 45 -15.13 14.08 -12.56
N LYS A 46 -16.31 13.47 -12.70
CA LYS A 46 -17.05 13.42 -13.98
C LYS A 46 -17.43 14.82 -14.49
N GLN A 47 -17.86 15.70 -13.60
CA GLN A 47 -18.19 17.09 -13.96
C GLN A 47 -16.95 17.84 -14.47
N LEU A 48 -15.81 17.67 -13.81
CA LEU A 48 -14.53 18.26 -14.24
C LEU A 48 -14.07 17.70 -15.59
N LYS A 49 -14.26 16.40 -15.84
CA LYS A 49 -13.88 15.71 -17.10
C LYS A 49 -14.54 16.30 -18.35
N ALA A 50 -15.63 17.02 -18.22
CA ALA A 50 -16.31 17.62 -19.37
C ALA A 50 -15.48 18.73 -20.06
N ASN A 51 -14.58 19.41 -19.31
CA ASN A 51 -13.83 20.57 -19.79
C ASN A 51 -12.34 20.53 -19.49
N VAL A 52 -11.81 19.41 -18.96
CA VAL A 52 -10.44 19.26 -18.47
C VAL A 52 -9.87 17.95 -18.95
N ASP A 53 -8.64 17.93 -19.43
CA ASP A 53 -7.94 16.70 -19.73
C ASP A 53 -7.70 15.90 -18.45
N VAL A 54 -7.93 14.58 -18.51
CA VAL A 54 -7.84 13.72 -17.31
C VAL A 54 -6.93 12.53 -17.55
N LEU A 55 -5.85 12.45 -16.78
CA LEU A 55 -4.98 11.30 -16.71
C LEU A 55 -5.30 10.50 -15.44
N THR A 56 -5.65 9.23 -15.60
CA THR A 56 -5.90 8.33 -14.47
C THR A 56 -4.78 7.27 -14.40
N LEU A 57 -4.20 7.11 -13.23
CA LEU A 57 -3.18 6.10 -12.95
C LEU A 57 -3.78 4.99 -12.08
N THR A 58 -3.39 3.75 -12.32
CA THR A 58 -3.76 2.61 -11.47
C THR A 58 -2.73 1.50 -11.56
N ALA A 59 -2.43 0.88 -10.42
CA ALA A 59 -1.57 -0.31 -10.38
C ALA A 59 -2.35 -1.61 -10.68
N THR A 60 -3.68 -1.60 -10.52
CA THR A 60 -4.54 -2.76 -10.74
C THR A 60 -5.63 -2.39 -11.75
N PRO A 61 -5.60 -2.93 -12.98
CA PRO A 61 -6.65 -2.70 -13.95
C PRO A 61 -7.98 -3.25 -13.42
N ILE A 62 -8.98 -2.35 -13.28
CA ILE A 62 -10.32 -2.77 -12.88
C ILE A 62 -11.02 -3.29 -14.13
N PRO A 63 -11.78 -4.40 -14.06
CA PRO A 63 -12.49 -4.96 -15.20
C PRO A 63 -13.37 -3.93 -15.95
N ARG A 64 -13.98 -3.00 -15.22
CA ARG A 64 -14.78 -1.91 -15.80
C ARG A 64 -13.96 -0.91 -16.62
N THR A 65 -12.78 -0.52 -16.11
CA THR A 65 -11.86 0.38 -16.82
C THR A 65 -11.31 -0.30 -18.07
N LEU A 66 -10.97 -1.59 -17.97
CA LEU A 66 -10.53 -2.40 -19.09
C LEU A 66 -11.64 -2.54 -20.14
N ASN A 67 -12.90 -2.80 -19.74
CA ASN A 67 -14.03 -2.86 -20.66
C ASN A 67 -14.27 -1.51 -21.36
N MET A 68 -14.13 -0.38 -20.68
CA MET A 68 -14.27 0.95 -21.28
C MET A 68 -13.16 1.26 -22.29
N ALA A 69 -11.95 0.73 -22.08
CA ALA A 69 -10.86 0.85 -23.02
C ALA A 69 -11.05 -0.05 -24.23
N LEU A 70 -11.45 -1.30 -24.03
CA LEU A 70 -11.75 -2.25 -25.12
C LEU A 70 -12.91 -1.78 -26.00
N SER A 71 -13.84 -0.98 -25.44
CA SER A 71 -14.93 -0.36 -26.19
C SER A 71 -14.55 0.97 -26.88
N GLY A 72 -13.28 1.38 -26.82
CA GLY A 72 -12.80 2.62 -27.44
C GLY A 72 -13.23 3.92 -26.73
N LEU A 73 -13.79 3.81 -25.52
CA LEU A 73 -14.24 4.96 -24.74
C LEU A 73 -13.11 5.65 -23.96
N ARG A 74 -11.93 5.02 -23.85
CA ARG A 74 -10.73 5.56 -23.19
C ARG A 74 -9.48 5.02 -23.85
N ASP A 75 -8.49 5.87 -24.04
CA ASP A 75 -7.14 5.46 -24.38
C ASP A 75 -6.46 4.84 -23.16
N ILE A 76 -5.71 3.75 -23.37
CA ILE A 76 -4.92 3.10 -22.33
C ILE A 76 -3.47 2.97 -22.81
N SER A 77 -2.55 3.33 -21.92
CA SER A 77 -1.13 3.03 -22.05
C SER A 77 -0.68 2.10 -20.93
N LEU A 78 0.05 1.06 -21.28
CA LEU A 78 0.62 0.10 -20.32
C LEU A 78 2.10 0.42 -20.09
N ILE A 79 2.50 0.53 -18.84
CA ILE A 79 3.90 0.65 -18.44
C ILE A 79 4.38 -0.74 -18.03
N GLU A 80 5.05 -1.44 -18.94
CA GLU A 80 5.48 -2.84 -18.76
C GLU A 80 6.94 -2.97 -18.31
N THR A 81 7.75 -1.94 -18.55
CA THR A 81 9.17 -1.98 -18.23
C THR A 81 9.43 -1.48 -16.82
N PRO A 82 9.91 -2.34 -15.90
CA PRO A 82 10.29 -1.90 -14.55
C PRO A 82 11.54 -0.99 -14.62
N PRO A 83 11.80 -0.16 -13.59
CA PRO A 83 13.05 0.57 -13.45
C PRO A 83 14.26 -0.38 -13.47
N ARG A 84 15.34 0.03 -14.13
CA ARG A 84 16.53 -0.82 -14.39
C ARG A 84 17.16 -1.41 -13.12
N ASP A 85 17.12 -0.68 -12.00
CA ASP A 85 17.77 -1.08 -10.75
C ASP A 85 16.83 -1.81 -9.77
N ARG A 86 15.62 -2.13 -10.20
CA ARG A 86 14.62 -2.79 -9.35
C ARG A 86 14.75 -4.30 -9.44
N LEU A 87 15.15 -4.93 -8.34
CA LEU A 87 15.16 -6.38 -8.21
C LEU A 87 13.74 -6.93 -8.02
N ALA A 88 13.46 -8.09 -8.60
CA ALA A 88 12.19 -8.78 -8.38
C ALA A 88 12.03 -9.15 -6.89
N VAL A 89 10.84 -8.93 -6.34
CA VAL A 89 10.52 -9.31 -4.95
C VAL A 89 10.44 -10.83 -4.86
N HIS A 90 11.29 -11.43 -4.04
CA HIS A 90 11.24 -12.87 -3.76
C HIS A 90 10.01 -13.18 -2.92
N THR A 91 9.06 -13.91 -3.49
CA THR A 91 7.76 -14.19 -2.86
C THR A 91 7.72 -15.63 -2.35
N VAL A 92 7.36 -15.81 -1.08
CA VAL A 92 7.22 -17.09 -0.41
C VAL A 92 5.79 -17.22 0.12
N VAL A 93 5.11 -18.29 -0.23
CA VAL A 93 3.83 -18.69 0.39
C VAL A 93 4.11 -19.88 1.29
N ALA A 94 3.77 -19.78 2.58
CA ALA A 94 4.09 -20.82 3.55
C ALA A 94 3.05 -20.86 4.69
N PRO A 95 2.89 -21.99 5.37
CA PRO A 95 2.12 -22.05 6.60
C PRO A 95 2.70 -21.11 7.66
N PHE A 96 1.82 -20.59 8.54
CA PHE A 96 2.26 -19.79 9.69
C PHE A 96 3.34 -20.52 10.48
N SER A 97 4.49 -19.87 10.65
CA SER A 97 5.62 -20.44 11.38
C SER A 97 6.40 -19.35 12.11
N SER A 98 6.41 -19.44 13.44
CA SER A 98 7.23 -18.53 14.29
C SER A 98 8.71 -18.58 13.93
N ARG A 99 9.22 -19.73 13.51
CA ARG A 99 10.62 -19.87 13.06
C ARG A 99 10.87 -19.09 11.76
N LEU A 100 9.96 -19.17 10.80
CA LEU A 100 10.06 -18.44 9.53
C LEU A 100 9.99 -16.93 9.77
N ILE A 101 9.03 -16.48 10.58
CA ILE A 101 8.87 -15.06 10.98
C ILE A 101 10.17 -14.54 11.63
N ALA A 102 10.69 -15.27 12.62
CA ALA A 102 11.92 -14.88 13.30
C ALA A 102 13.13 -14.82 12.35
N SER A 103 13.25 -15.78 11.43
CA SER A 103 14.33 -15.80 10.44
C SER A 103 14.25 -14.64 9.48
N ALA A 104 13.06 -14.37 8.93
CA ALA A 104 12.82 -13.26 7.99
C ALA A 104 13.12 -11.89 8.63
N ILE A 105 12.66 -11.67 9.87
CA ILE A 105 12.92 -10.44 10.60
C ILE A 105 14.43 -10.29 10.90
N LYS A 106 15.08 -11.33 11.44
CA LYS A 106 16.51 -11.27 11.75
C LYS A 106 17.35 -10.95 10.52
N GLN A 107 17.10 -11.63 9.41
CA GLN A 107 17.78 -11.38 8.14
C GLN A 107 17.65 -9.91 7.68
N GLU A 108 16.47 -9.31 7.85
CA GLU A 108 16.27 -7.89 7.51
C GLU A 108 17.03 -6.97 8.46
N LEU A 109 17.00 -7.25 9.77
CA LEU A 109 17.69 -6.44 10.78
C LEU A 109 19.21 -6.50 10.64
N GLU A 110 19.78 -7.66 10.30
CA GLU A 110 21.22 -7.86 10.05
C GLU A 110 21.75 -6.95 8.93
N ARG A 111 20.93 -6.66 7.94
CA ARG A 111 21.27 -5.72 6.87
C ARG A 111 20.78 -4.29 7.11
N SER A 112 20.39 -3.96 8.35
CA SER A 112 19.92 -2.64 8.78
C SER A 112 18.67 -2.18 8.00
N GLY A 113 17.81 -3.11 7.61
CA GLY A 113 16.54 -2.83 6.98
C GLY A 113 15.38 -2.78 7.97
N GLN A 114 14.19 -2.56 7.43
CA GLN A 114 12.94 -2.51 8.18
C GLN A 114 11.94 -3.53 7.63
N VAL A 115 11.00 -3.93 8.46
CA VAL A 115 10.00 -4.97 8.16
C VAL A 115 8.61 -4.42 8.31
N TYR A 116 7.76 -4.69 7.30
CA TYR A 116 6.31 -4.63 7.42
C TYR A 116 5.75 -5.98 7.84
N TYR A 117 4.99 -6.01 8.93
CA TYR A 117 4.20 -7.15 9.35
C TYR A 117 2.71 -6.77 9.29
N ILE A 118 2.00 -7.34 8.33
CA ILE A 118 0.58 -7.06 8.12
C ILE A 118 -0.25 -8.12 8.82
N HIS A 119 -1.18 -7.66 9.67
CA HIS A 119 -2.14 -8.50 10.37
C HIS A 119 -3.54 -7.91 10.20
N ASN A 120 -4.54 -8.71 9.81
CA ASN A 120 -5.83 -8.19 9.40
C ASN A 120 -6.81 -7.85 10.54
N ARG A 121 -6.47 -8.18 11.79
CA ARG A 121 -7.34 -7.95 12.96
C ARG A 121 -6.74 -6.93 13.92
N ILE A 122 -7.49 -5.86 14.18
CA ILE A 122 -7.04 -4.80 15.09
C ILE A 122 -6.95 -5.34 16.52
N GLU A 123 -7.90 -6.19 16.93
CA GLU A 123 -8.00 -6.75 18.28
C GLU A 123 -6.76 -7.55 18.68
N ASP A 124 -6.10 -8.17 17.71
CA ASP A 124 -4.94 -9.04 17.93
C ASP A 124 -3.59 -8.36 17.64
N ILE A 125 -3.59 -7.12 17.14
CA ILE A 125 -2.37 -6.48 16.63
C ILE A 125 -1.27 -6.35 17.69
N ASP A 126 -1.66 -6.02 18.93
CA ASP A 126 -0.73 -5.90 20.04
C ASP A 126 -0.21 -7.27 20.51
N ARG A 127 -1.02 -8.33 20.36
CA ARG A 127 -0.58 -9.71 20.62
C ARG A 127 0.49 -10.13 19.60
N MET A 128 0.30 -9.77 18.33
CA MET A 128 1.28 -10.05 17.27
C MET A 128 2.56 -9.24 17.47
N ALA A 129 2.47 -7.99 17.89
CA ALA A 129 3.63 -7.18 18.23
C ALA A 129 4.46 -7.83 19.36
N ARG A 130 3.81 -8.24 20.45
CA ARG A 130 4.47 -8.97 21.55
C ARG A 130 5.06 -10.32 21.11
N LEU A 131 4.40 -11.02 20.19
CA LEU A 131 4.95 -12.24 19.61
C LEU A 131 6.26 -11.96 18.86
N VAL A 132 6.28 -10.93 18.02
CA VAL A 132 7.48 -10.52 17.27
C VAL A 132 8.61 -10.15 18.23
N GLU A 133 8.35 -9.36 19.27
CA GLU A 133 9.35 -8.99 20.31
C GLU A 133 9.90 -10.21 21.03
N LYS A 134 9.03 -11.18 21.35
CA LYS A 134 9.44 -12.45 21.98
C LYS A 134 10.31 -13.30 21.05
N LEU A 135 9.98 -13.37 19.76
CA LEU A 135 10.72 -14.16 18.76
C LEU A 135 12.06 -13.52 18.38
N VAL A 136 12.11 -12.18 18.38
CA VAL A 136 13.28 -11.40 17.98
C VAL A 136 13.48 -10.26 18.99
N PRO A 137 14.15 -10.50 20.13
CA PRO A 137 14.29 -9.51 21.20
C PRO A 137 15.01 -8.21 20.81
N GLN A 138 15.79 -8.22 19.73
CA GLN A 138 16.42 -7.01 19.17
C GLN A 138 15.46 -6.19 18.27
N ALA A 139 14.27 -6.68 17.98
CA ALA A 139 13.28 -5.93 17.20
C ALA A 139 12.69 -4.81 18.05
N ARG A 140 12.69 -3.60 17.49
CA ARG A 140 11.96 -2.46 18.03
C ARG A 140 10.65 -2.35 17.25
N VAL A 141 9.58 -2.81 17.88
CA VAL A 141 8.28 -2.97 17.25
C VAL A 141 7.38 -1.75 17.52
N ILE A 142 6.65 -1.33 16.51
CA ILE A 142 5.59 -0.33 16.64
C ILE A 142 4.32 -0.84 15.98
N THR A 143 3.15 -0.54 16.55
CA THR A 143 1.84 -0.91 16.00
C THR A 143 1.14 0.31 15.40
N ILE A 144 0.47 0.13 14.24
CA ILE A 144 -0.37 1.15 13.61
C ILE A 144 -1.63 0.49 13.04
N HIS A 145 -2.81 1.09 13.30
CA HIS A 145 -4.10 0.60 12.75
C HIS A 145 -5.08 1.74 12.47
N GLY A 146 -6.10 1.49 11.63
CA GLY A 146 -7.03 2.50 11.11
C GLY A 146 -7.95 3.17 12.14
N GLN A 147 -8.08 2.62 13.33
CA GLN A 147 -8.88 3.22 14.40
C GLN A 147 -8.08 4.23 15.25
N MET A 148 -6.76 4.36 15.01
CA MET A 148 -5.96 5.37 15.70
C MET A 148 -6.33 6.78 15.25
N PRO A 149 -6.31 7.77 16.18
CA PRO A 149 -6.42 9.17 15.83
C PRO A 149 -5.33 9.56 14.82
N GLY A 150 -5.67 10.36 13.80
CA GLY A 150 -4.75 10.71 12.71
C GLY A 150 -3.41 11.26 13.17
N ARG A 151 -3.40 12.13 14.21
CA ARG A 151 -2.16 12.67 14.79
C ARG A 151 -1.26 11.60 15.41
N GLU A 152 -1.85 10.60 16.07
CA GLU A 152 -1.09 9.49 16.65
C GLU A 152 -0.52 8.58 15.55
N LEU A 153 -1.33 8.30 14.51
CA LEU A 153 -0.90 7.56 13.34
C LEU A 153 0.29 8.24 12.66
N GLU A 154 0.20 9.54 12.38
CA GLU A 154 1.28 10.32 11.77
C GLU A 154 2.55 10.31 12.62
N LYS A 155 2.43 10.49 13.94
CA LYS A 155 3.56 10.45 14.88
C LYS A 155 4.26 9.09 14.87
N ARG A 156 3.49 8.00 14.90
CA ARG A 156 4.05 6.64 14.88
C ARG A 156 4.68 6.31 13.54
N MET A 157 4.06 6.70 12.44
CA MET A 157 4.60 6.52 11.10
C MET A 157 5.91 7.30 10.93
N SER A 158 5.96 8.57 11.36
CA SER A 158 7.20 9.35 11.36
C SER A 158 8.31 8.68 12.17
N ALA A 159 7.99 8.17 13.38
CA ALA A 159 8.97 7.46 14.20
C ALA A 159 9.50 6.18 13.53
N PHE A 160 8.67 5.49 12.74
CA PHE A 160 9.11 4.33 11.95
C PHE A 160 9.99 4.77 10.78
N ILE A 161 9.61 5.80 10.03
CA ILE A 161 10.42 6.38 8.93
C ILE A 161 11.79 6.84 9.47
N ASP A 162 11.82 7.49 10.63
CA ASP A 162 13.05 7.93 11.33
C ASP A 162 13.88 6.77 11.91
N GLN A 163 13.53 5.51 11.61
CA GLN A 163 14.23 4.30 12.05
C GLN A 163 14.30 4.11 13.59
N LYS A 164 13.44 4.82 14.36
CA LYS A 164 13.31 4.57 15.80
C LYS A 164 12.80 3.16 16.08
N TYR A 165 12.05 2.62 15.13
CA TYR A 165 11.53 1.25 15.10
C TYR A 165 11.96 0.56 13.81
N ASN A 166 12.15 -0.76 13.86
CA ASN A 166 12.57 -1.55 12.70
C ASN A 166 11.54 -2.58 12.26
N VAL A 167 10.49 -2.81 13.05
CA VAL A 167 9.34 -3.62 12.65
C VAL A 167 8.06 -2.83 12.87
N LEU A 168 7.28 -2.67 11.81
CA LEU A 168 5.94 -2.09 11.87
C LEU A 168 4.90 -3.20 11.75
N VAL A 169 4.14 -3.45 12.82
CA VAL A 169 2.97 -4.33 12.79
C VAL A 169 1.74 -3.46 12.52
N SER A 170 1.05 -3.73 11.42
CA SER A 170 -0.10 -2.89 11.03
C SER A 170 -1.21 -3.68 10.35
N THR A 171 -2.39 -3.07 10.29
CA THR A 171 -3.43 -3.46 9.35
C THR A 171 -3.11 -2.92 7.95
N THR A 172 -4.01 -3.06 6.98
CA THR A 172 -3.83 -2.69 5.56
C THR A 172 -3.57 -1.20 5.27
N ILE A 173 -3.38 -0.35 6.29
CA ILE A 173 -3.10 1.09 6.15
C ILE A 173 -1.89 1.39 5.26
N ILE A 174 -0.93 0.48 5.18
CA ILE A 174 0.27 0.60 4.36
C ILE A 174 -0.04 0.67 2.85
N GLU A 175 -1.25 0.33 2.44
CA GLU A 175 -1.72 0.48 1.05
C GLU A 175 -1.71 1.94 0.56
N ASN A 176 -1.60 2.93 1.46
CA ASN A 176 -1.76 4.36 1.14
C ASN A 176 -0.54 5.05 0.51
N GLY A 177 0.33 4.32 -0.19
CA GLY A 177 1.32 4.94 -1.08
C GLY A 177 2.59 5.48 -0.42
N ILE A 178 2.80 5.27 0.89
CA ILE A 178 4.04 5.70 1.56
C ILE A 178 5.21 4.88 1.03
N ASP A 179 6.25 5.57 0.58
CA ASP A 179 7.49 4.97 0.14
C ASP A 179 8.54 5.00 1.26
N ILE A 180 8.95 3.83 1.74
CA ILE A 180 10.00 3.70 2.74
C ILE A 180 11.10 2.78 2.19
N PRO A 181 12.19 3.35 1.64
CA PRO A 181 13.22 2.58 0.92
C PRO A 181 13.93 1.50 1.75
N LEU A 182 13.91 1.61 3.08
CA LEU A 182 14.53 0.64 3.98
C LEU A 182 13.64 -0.57 4.27
N VAL A 183 12.36 -0.53 3.91
CA VAL A 183 11.47 -1.68 4.09
C VAL A 183 11.61 -2.61 2.89
N ASN A 184 12.39 -3.67 3.06
CA ASN A 184 12.60 -4.67 2.03
C ASN A 184 12.07 -6.05 2.41
N THR A 185 11.46 -6.21 3.58
CA THR A 185 10.76 -7.43 3.98
C THR A 185 9.32 -7.13 4.35
N LEU A 186 8.40 -7.85 3.72
CA LEU A 186 6.97 -7.85 3.99
C LEU A 186 6.56 -9.23 4.52
N ILE A 187 5.82 -9.27 5.61
CA ILE A 187 5.17 -10.46 6.13
C ILE A 187 3.67 -10.18 6.19
N VAL A 188 2.85 -11.00 5.55
CA VAL A 188 1.39 -10.91 5.58
C VAL A 188 0.85 -12.14 6.29
N ASP A 189 0.27 -11.95 7.45
CA ASP A 189 -0.34 -13.00 8.26
C ASP A 189 -1.81 -13.16 7.86
N GLY A 190 -2.25 -14.39 7.64
CA GLY A 190 -3.58 -14.70 7.11
C GLY A 190 -3.74 -14.22 5.67
N ALA A 191 -2.76 -14.49 4.81
CA ALA A 191 -2.75 -14.01 3.42
C ALA A 191 -3.93 -14.55 2.59
N ASP A 192 -4.50 -15.68 2.98
CA ASP A 192 -5.72 -16.29 2.41
C ASP A 192 -6.97 -15.41 2.57
N LEU A 193 -6.96 -14.46 3.49
CA LEU A 193 -8.06 -13.52 3.74
C LEU A 193 -8.02 -12.28 2.83
N TYR A 194 -7.00 -12.15 1.99
CA TYR A 194 -6.82 -11.03 1.08
C TYR A 194 -7.07 -11.45 -0.37
N GLY A 195 -7.71 -10.59 -1.12
CA GLY A 195 -7.80 -10.77 -2.57
C GLY A 195 -6.43 -10.64 -3.25
N LEU A 196 -6.25 -11.34 -4.37
CA LEU A 196 -4.98 -11.37 -5.12
C LEU A 196 -4.47 -9.95 -5.47
N ALA A 197 -5.37 -9.05 -5.91
CA ALA A 197 -5.04 -7.67 -6.20
C ALA A 197 -4.47 -6.92 -4.98
N GLN A 198 -5.02 -7.18 -3.77
CA GLN A 198 -4.51 -6.59 -2.53
C GLN A 198 -3.13 -7.13 -2.17
N LEU A 199 -2.90 -8.44 -2.32
CA LEU A 199 -1.59 -9.06 -2.09
C LEU A 199 -0.54 -8.49 -3.05
N TYR A 200 -0.89 -8.26 -4.32
CA TYR A 200 -0.02 -7.59 -5.28
C TYR A 200 0.30 -6.16 -4.87
N GLN A 201 -0.68 -5.39 -4.39
CA GLN A 201 -0.47 -4.02 -3.89
C GLN A 201 0.43 -4.01 -2.66
N LEU A 202 0.19 -4.91 -1.69
CA LEU A 202 1.04 -5.06 -0.50
C LEU A 202 2.47 -5.44 -0.89
N ARG A 203 2.65 -6.43 -1.77
CA ARG A 203 3.96 -6.82 -2.30
C ARG A 203 4.69 -5.64 -2.97
N GLY A 204 3.95 -4.79 -3.66
CA GLY A 204 4.48 -3.58 -4.30
C GLY A 204 4.97 -2.50 -3.33
N ARG A 205 4.73 -2.66 -2.02
CA ARG A 205 5.21 -1.74 -0.98
C ARG A 205 6.65 -1.99 -0.55
N VAL A 206 7.24 -3.11 -0.96
CA VAL A 206 8.65 -3.45 -0.72
C VAL A 206 9.41 -3.55 -2.05
N GLY A 207 10.73 -3.52 -1.99
CA GLY A 207 11.58 -3.61 -3.17
C GLY A 207 11.59 -2.34 -4.01
N ARG A 208 11.65 -1.19 -3.37
CA ARG A 208 11.79 0.12 -4.00
C ARG A 208 13.22 0.65 -3.95
N SER A 209 14.15 -0.20 -3.54
CA SER A 209 15.58 0.07 -3.52
C SER A 209 16.32 -0.98 -4.36
N SER A 210 17.64 -0.81 -4.53
CA SER A 210 18.51 -1.78 -5.19
C SER A 210 18.76 -3.05 -4.36
N ARG A 211 18.20 -3.14 -3.15
CA ARG A 211 18.33 -4.31 -2.27
C ARG A 211 17.28 -5.37 -2.61
N GLN A 212 17.66 -6.65 -2.49
CA GLN A 212 16.73 -7.76 -2.62
C GLN A 212 15.60 -7.66 -1.59
N ALA A 213 14.36 -7.64 -2.05
CA ALA A 213 13.19 -7.63 -1.21
C ALA A 213 12.51 -9.00 -1.12
N TYR A 214 11.84 -9.25 0.00
CA TYR A 214 11.14 -10.49 0.30
C TYR A 214 9.71 -10.23 0.72
N ALA A 215 8.77 -11.03 0.22
CA ALA A 215 7.38 -11.04 0.66
C ALA A 215 7.00 -12.44 1.12
N TYR A 216 6.63 -12.57 2.38
CA TYR A 216 6.16 -13.81 2.98
C TYR A 216 4.65 -13.74 3.17
N PHE A 217 3.92 -14.58 2.45
CA PHE A 217 2.48 -14.74 2.60
C PHE A 217 2.21 -15.97 3.46
N LEU A 218 1.81 -15.72 4.71
CA LEU A 218 1.54 -16.77 5.66
C LEU A 218 0.07 -17.16 5.59
N VAL A 219 -0.17 -18.43 5.37
CA VAL A 219 -1.51 -19.01 5.23
C VAL A 219 -1.74 -20.11 6.27
N PRO A 220 -2.98 -20.47 6.60
CA PRO A 220 -3.25 -21.67 7.40
C PRO A 220 -2.79 -22.94 6.66
N PRO A 221 -2.77 -24.09 7.32
CA PRO A 221 -2.50 -25.37 6.67
C PRO A 221 -3.39 -25.60 5.45
N LEU A 222 -2.90 -26.23 4.41
CA LEU A 222 -3.64 -26.46 3.16
C LEU A 222 -5.01 -27.10 3.36
N SER A 223 -5.19 -27.92 4.41
CA SER A 223 -6.46 -28.54 4.78
C SER A 223 -7.54 -27.55 5.22
N GLU A 224 -7.14 -26.38 5.68
CA GLU A 224 -8.03 -25.33 6.22
C GLU A 224 -8.31 -24.22 5.19
N LEU A 225 -7.62 -24.19 4.06
CA LEU A 225 -7.83 -23.21 3.00
C LEU A 225 -9.13 -23.49 2.25
N THR A 226 -9.87 -22.42 1.91
CA THR A 226 -11.00 -22.49 0.97
C THR A 226 -10.53 -22.87 -0.43
N PHE A 227 -11.46 -23.28 -1.28
CA PHE A 227 -11.14 -23.63 -2.67
C PHE A 227 -10.52 -22.44 -3.41
N GLU A 228 -11.10 -21.25 -3.26
CA GLU A 228 -10.65 -20.00 -3.89
C GLU A 228 -9.27 -19.56 -3.40
N ALA A 229 -8.93 -19.88 -2.13
CA ALA A 229 -7.62 -19.54 -1.58
C ALA A 229 -6.49 -20.51 -1.98
N ARG A 230 -6.85 -21.66 -2.61
CA ARG A 230 -5.88 -22.65 -3.12
C ARG A 230 -5.49 -22.40 -4.57
N GLU A 231 -6.33 -21.71 -5.35
CA GLU A 231 -6.05 -21.25 -6.72
C GLU A 231 -5.18 -19.99 -6.74
#